data_6bc6a6f85aacd334e70268ebdc0e9e2c
#
_entry.id   6bc6a6f85aacd334e70268ebdc0e9e2c
#
_cell.length_a   1.000
_cell.length_b   1.000
_cell.length_c   1.000
_cell.angle_alpha   90.00
_cell.angle_beta   90.00
_cell.angle_gamma   90.00
#
_symmetry.space_group_name_H-M   'P 1'
#
loop_
_entity.id
_entity.type
_entity.pdbx_description
1 polymer ?
#
loop_
_entity_poly.entity_id
_entity_poly.type
_entity_poly.pdbx_seq_one_letter_code
_entity_poly.pdbx_strand_id
1 'polypeptide(L)'
;VCARLAKKLDVPVLLWGPLDERPEPNGVRLRDTQCGLFATGKVLRRFQIPFTYLTNCRLNDPVFERGVKDFLAVCNVVKTFKNIRILQISTRPFDFWTTMCNEGELLEKFNIQLAPVPMTELTEEVKTVREDKEKMEQMIAYIKDTMVIKIKEEEVEMVAALALAMKSLVEKYGCQAAAIQCWNALQTEIGIMPCAANAILNEQGIPVVCETDIHGAVTALLAEAAGMDEKRGFFADWTIRHPDI
;
A
#
# COMPACT_ATOMS: atom_id res chain seq x y z
N VAL A 1 32.65 -1.32 13.21
CA VAL A 1 31.96 -2.50 12.63
C VAL A 1 30.62 -2.10 12.06
N CYS A 2 29.69 -1.51 12.84
CA CYS A 2 28.32 -1.20 12.40
C CYS A 2 28.25 -0.37 11.11
N ALA A 3 29.00 0.74 11.01
CA ALA A 3 28.96 1.58 9.82
C ALA A 3 29.46 0.87 8.55
N ARG A 4 30.51 0.04 8.65
CA ARG A 4 30.98 -0.76 7.51
C ARG A 4 29.95 -1.82 7.08
N LEU A 5 29.29 -2.44 8.05
CA LEU A 5 28.24 -3.42 7.77
C LEU A 5 27.02 -2.78 7.11
N ALA A 6 26.53 -1.67 7.69
CA ALA A 6 25.42 -0.92 7.14
C ALA A 6 25.68 -0.47 5.69
N LYS A 7 26.89 0.07 5.42
CA LYS A 7 27.29 0.46 4.07
C LYS A 7 27.35 -0.72 3.09
N LYS A 8 27.80 -1.90 3.55
CA LYS A 8 27.90 -3.09 2.72
C LYS A 8 26.54 -3.69 2.39
N LEU A 9 25.62 -3.65 3.35
CA LEU A 9 24.27 -4.23 3.21
C LEU A 9 23.26 -3.26 2.57
N ASP A 10 23.57 -1.97 2.56
CA ASP A 10 22.68 -0.89 2.08
C ASP A 10 21.28 -0.97 2.71
N VAL A 11 21.23 -1.07 4.03
CA VAL A 11 20.00 -1.20 4.80
C VAL A 11 19.75 0.01 5.69
N PRO A 12 18.47 0.34 5.99
CA PRO A 12 18.13 1.36 6.97
C PRO A 12 18.75 1.06 8.35
N VAL A 13 19.15 2.11 9.06
CA VAL A 13 19.79 1.99 10.36
C VAL A 13 18.97 2.68 11.44
N LEU A 14 18.58 1.92 12.48
CA LEU A 14 18.05 2.47 13.72
C LEU A 14 19.17 2.50 14.76
N LEU A 15 19.47 3.68 15.26
CA LEU A 15 20.47 3.88 16.33
C LEU A 15 19.73 4.07 17.66
N TRP A 16 19.91 3.12 18.54
CA TRP A 16 19.32 3.14 19.87
C TRP A 16 20.35 2.66 20.92
N GLY A 17 20.18 3.13 22.14
CA GLY A 17 20.91 2.64 23.30
C GLY A 17 20.04 2.65 24.56
N PRO A 18 20.30 1.75 25.51
CA PRO A 18 19.55 1.71 26.74
C PRO A 18 19.70 2.97 27.58
N LEU A 19 18.74 3.23 28.45
CA LEU A 19 18.84 4.25 29.48
C LEU A 19 19.94 3.83 30.49
N ASP A 20 20.86 4.75 30.76
CA ASP A 20 21.93 4.52 31.72
C ASP A 20 21.36 4.44 33.16
N GLU A 21 21.96 3.60 33.97
CA GLU A 21 21.68 3.51 35.38
C GLU A 21 22.24 4.76 36.13
N ARG A 22 21.74 4.98 37.35
CA ARG A 22 22.33 5.95 38.25
C ARG A 22 23.75 5.51 38.60
N PRO A 23 24.71 6.46 38.77
CA PRO A 23 26.05 6.13 39.25
C PRO A 23 26.01 5.37 40.59
N GLU A 24 26.95 4.49 40.78
CA GLU A 24 27.21 3.82 42.06
C GLU A 24 27.41 4.88 43.18
N PRO A 25 27.22 4.51 44.46
CA PRO A 25 27.45 5.43 45.59
C PRO A 25 28.84 6.08 45.62
N ASN A 26 29.86 5.42 45.04
CA ASN A 26 31.18 5.92 44.87
C ASN A 26 31.35 6.84 43.64
N GLY A 27 30.29 7.17 42.91
CA GLY A 27 30.30 8.01 41.73
C GLY A 27 30.71 7.32 40.43
N VAL A 28 31.02 6.02 40.46
CA VAL A 28 31.42 5.26 39.26
C VAL A 28 30.18 5.01 38.40
N ARG A 29 30.29 5.33 37.10
CA ARG A 29 29.24 5.01 36.09
C ARG A 29 29.49 3.62 35.52
N LEU A 30 28.47 2.81 35.48
CA LEU A 30 28.52 1.46 34.89
C LEU A 30 28.46 1.51 33.35
N ARG A 31 27.78 2.51 32.81
CA ARG A 31 27.66 2.75 31.35
C ARG A 31 27.65 4.24 31.06
N ASP A 32 27.98 4.56 29.83
CA ASP A 32 27.87 5.92 29.24
C ASP A 32 27.30 5.81 27.83
N THR A 33 26.05 5.37 27.75
CA THR A 33 25.37 5.05 26.52
C THR A 33 25.22 6.26 25.61
N GLN A 34 24.88 7.43 26.17
CA GLN A 34 24.72 8.66 25.40
C GLN A 34 26.01 9.06 24.66
N CYS A 35 27.15 8.96 25.33
CA CYS A 35 28.46 9.22 24.72
C CYS A 35 28.74 8.23 23.58
N GLY A 36 28.47 6.94 23.81
CA GLY A 36 28.62 5.89 22.80
C GLY A 36 27.76 6.12 21.59
N LEU A 37 26.51 6.60 21.77
CA LEU A 37 25.59 6.93 20.66
C LEU A 37 26.09 8.13 19.86
N PHE A 38 26.61 9.18 20.49
CA PHE A 38 27.24 10.31 19.80
C PHE A 38 28.43 9.85 18.95
N ALA A 39 29.31 9.03 19.54
CA ALA A 39 30.44 8.48 18.83
C ALA A 39 30.03 7.64 17.62
N THR A 40 29.05 6.74 17.80
CA THR A 40 28.52 5.89 16.73
C THR A 40 27.82 6.73 15.66
N GLY A 41 26.98 7.68 16.02
CA GLY A 41 26.30 8.59 15.09
C GLY A 41 27.30 9.43 14.28
N LYS A 42 28.40 9.91 14.92
CA LYS A 42 29.49 10.61 14.21
C LYS A 42 30.13 9.72 13.15
N VAL A 43 30.38 8.46 13.48
CA VAL A 43 30.97 7.50 12.53
C VAL A 43 30.02 7.21 11.38
N LEU A 44 28.72 6.97 11.64
CA LEU A 44 27.70 6.77 10.60
C LEU A 44 27.66 7.97 9.63
N ARG A 45 27.66 9.19 10.14
CA ARG A 45 27.70 10.42 9.31
C ARG A 45 28.97 10.50 8.45
N ARG A 46 30.17 10.15 8.99
CA ARG A 46 31.39 10.10 8.20
C ARG A 46 31.36 9.09 7.06
N PHE A 47 30.62 7.99 7.23
CA PHE A 47 30.37 7.02 6.19
C PHE A 47 29.20 7.38 5.27
N GLN A 48 28.57 8.55 5.50
CA GLN A 48 27.40 9.04 4.77
C GLN A 48 26.21 8.06 4.86
N ILE A 49 26.06 7.39 5.99
CA ILE A 49 24.95 6.47 6.25
C ILE A 49 23.87 7.24 7.01
N PRO A 50 22.69 7.42 6.41
CA PRO A 50 21.54 7.95 7.13
C PRO A 50 21.11 6.98 8.24
N PHE A 51 20.67 7.53 9.35
CA PHE A 51 20.13 6.72 10.45
C PHE A 51 19.03 7.46 11.18
N THR A 52 18.10 6.71 11.73
CA THR A 52 17.08 7.20 12.66
C THR A 52 17.62 7.02 14.08
N TYR A 53 17.51 8.07 14.89
CA TYR A 53 17.87 8.01 16.31
C TYR A 53 16.63 7.80 17.16
N LEU A 54 16.65 6.78 18.00
CA LEU A 54 15.65 6.55 19.03
C LEU A 54 16.21 6.98 20.38
N THR A 55 15.46 7.83 21.09
CA THR A 55 15.83 8.31 22.43
C THR A 55 16.15 7.14 23.36
N ASN A 56 17.21 7.34 24.19
CA ASN A 56 17.62 6.35 25.19
C ASN A 56 16.44 6.01 26.11
N CYS A 57 16.07 4.76 26.15
CA CYS A 57 14.96 4.24 26.92
C CYS A 57 15.22 2.77 27.27
N ARG A 58 14.39 2.21 28.12
CA ARG A 58 14.42 0.77 28.44
C ARG A 58 13.66 -0.01 27.39
N LEU A 59 13.96 -1.30 27.25
CA LEU A 59 13.26 -2.18 26.29
C LEU A 59 11.75 -2.30 26.56
N ASN A 60 11.34 -2.15 27.81
CA ASN A 60 9.92 -2.20 28.21
C ASN A 60 9.25 -0.83 28.25
N ASP A 61 9.91 0.22 27.78
CA ASP A 61 9.31 1.55 27.70
C ASP A 61 8.42 1.64 26.45
N PRO A 62 7.23 2.27 26.54
CA PRO A 62 6.38 2.52 25.38
C PRO A 62 7.09 3.30 24.26
N VAL A 63 8.09 4.12 24.62
CA VAL A 63 8.92 4.87 23.66
C VAL A 63 9.73 3.93 22.78
N PHE A 64 10.28 2.82 23.34
CA PHE A 64 11.01 1.82 22.58
C PHE A 64 10.11 1.11 21.58
N GLU A 65 8.99 0.56 22.07
CA GLU A 65 8.05 -0.17 21.24
C GLU A 65 7.53 0.68 20.07
N ARG A 66 7.05 1.90 20.38
CA ARG A 66 6.57 2.83 19.35
C ARG A 66 7.67 3.20 18.36
N GLY A 67 8.86 3.56 18.86
CA GLY A 67 9.96 3.98 17.99
C GLY A 67 10.46 2.88 17.04
N VAL A 68 10.45 1.63 17.48
CA VAL A 68 10.77 0.48 16.62
C VAL A 68 9.66 0.24 15.60
N LYS A 69 8.38 0.28 16.01
CA LYS A 69 7.25 0.14 15.10
C LYS A 69 7.24 1.23 14.03
N ASP A 70 7.39 2.50 14.43
CA ASP A 70 7.44 3.63 13.50
C ASP A 70 8.60 3.49 12.50
N PHE A 71 9.79 3.08 12.98
CA PHE A 71 10.93 2.84 12.10
C PHE A 71 10.66 1.73 11.08
N LEU A 72 10.09 0.61 11.52
CA LEU A 72 9.75 -0.50 10.63
C LEU A 72 8.67 -0.10 9.62
N ALA A 73 7.65 0.65 10.04
CA ALA A 73 6.62 1.17 9.16
C ALA A 73 7.22 2.08 8.07
N VAL A 74 8.11 3.01 8.43
CA VAL A 74 8.82 3.85 7.45
C VAL A 74 9.66 3.02 6.49
N CYS A 75 10.37 2.01 6.99
CA CYS A 75 11.13 1.10 6.13
C CYS A 75 10.23 0.36 5.15
N ASN A 76 9.06 -0.10 5.59
CA ASN A 76 8.08 -0.78 4.73
C ASN A 76 7.54 0.16 3.65
N VAL A 77 7.16 1.39 4.02
CA VAL A 77 6.73 2.42 3.05
C VAL A 77 7.80 2.67 1.98
N VAL A 78 9.05 2.89 2.39
CA VAL A 78 10.15 3.15 1.44
C VAL A 78 10.41 1.95 0.53
N LYS A 79 10.36 0.73 1.07
CA LYS A 79 10.50 -0.52 0.31
C LYS A 79 9.38 -0.66 -0.72
N THR A 80 8.14 -0.42 -0.32
CA THR A 80 6.97 -0.45 -1.20
C THR A 80 7.09 0.59 -2.30
N PHE A 81 7.39 1.84 -1.95
CA PHE A 81 7.50 2.95 -2.90
C PHE A 81 8.52 2.69 -4.03
N LYS A 82 9.63 2.05 -3.73
CA LYS A 82 10.67 1.77 -4.74
C LYS A 82 10.31 0.71 -5.77
N ASN A 83 9.21 -0.02 -5.59
CA ASN A 83 8.87 -1.18 -6.41
C ASN A 83 7.41 -1.18 -6.87
N ILE A 84 6.80 0.00 -6.99
CA ILE A 84 5.39 0.11 -7.37
C ILE A 84 5.21 -0.18 -8.86
N ARG A 85 4.28 -1.09 -9.16
CA ARG A 85 3.71 -1.31 -10.49
C ARG A 85 2.19 -1.31 -10.36
N ILE A 86 1.52 -0.49 -11.15
CA ILE A 86 0.06 -0.30 -11.11
C ILE A 86 -0.55 -0.74 -12.42
N LEU A 87 -1.57 -1.59 -12.35
CA LEU A 87 -2.40 -1.94 -13.49
C LEU A 87 -3.31 -0.74 -13.81
N GLN A 88 -3.15 -0.15 -14.97
CA GLN A 88 -4.04 0.89 -15.46
C GLN A 88 -5.07 0.28 -16.41
N ILE A 89 -6.31 0.17 -15.96
CA ILE A 89 -7.39 -0.39 -16.77
C ILE A 89 -8.12 0.74 -17.50
N SER A 90 -7.83 0.83 -18.80
CA SER A 90 -8.33 1.86 -19.72
C SER A 90 -7.83 3.27 -19.38
N THR A 91 -8.57 4.30 -19.74
CA THR A 91 -8.19 5.70 -19.60
C THR A 91 -9.00 6.39 -18.51
N ARG A 92 -8.49 7.50 -17.99
CA ARG A 92 -9.31 8.33 -17.10
C ARG A 92 -10.56 8.83 -17.83
N PRO A 93 -11.68 9.06 -17.13
CA PRO A 93 -12.84 9.75 -17.71
C PRO A 93 -12.45 11.15 -18.21
N PHE A 94 -13.11 11.64 -19.28
CA PHE A 94 -12.74 12.87 -19.96
C PHE A 94 -12.62 14.09 -19.03
N ASP A 95 -13.62 14.27 -18.15
CA ASP A 95 -13.71 15.45 -17.28
C ASP A 95 -12.89 15.35 -15.98
N PHE A 96 -12.24 14.21 -15.72
CA PHE A 96 -11.46 13.96 -14.49
C PHE A 96 -10.01 14.45 -14.65
N TRP A 97 -9.81 15.74 -14.75
CA TRP A 97 -8.49 16.36 -14.93
C TRP A 97 -7.61 16.25 -13.68
N THR A 98 -8.23 16.10 -12.51
CA THR A 98 -7.53 15.93 -11.23
C THR A 98 -6.78 14.62 -11.11
N THR A 99 -7.17 13.60 -11.89
CA THR A 99 -6.51 12.28 -11.90
C THR A 99 -5.43 12.14 -12.97
N MET A 100 -5.11 13.22 -13.69
CA MET A 100 -3.99 13.20 -14.64
C MET A 100 -2.67 12.95 -13.91
N CYS A 101 -1.87 12.03 -14.43
CA CYS A 101 -0.52 11.78 -13.96
C CYS A 101 0.49 11.96 -15.10
N ASN A 102 1.74 12.25 -14.72
CA ASN A 102 2.85 12.24 -15.64
C ASN A 102 3.58 10.89 -15.53
N GLU A 103 3.20 9.95 -16.39
CA GLU A 103 3.76 8.60 -16.40
C GLU A 103 5.29 8.60 -16.58
N GLY A 104 5.81 9.47 -17.45
CA GLY A 104 7.26 9.60 -17.65
C GLY A 104 7.97 10.04 -16.37
N GLU A 105 7.41 11.00 -15.65
CA GLU A 105 7.97 11.45 -14.37
C GLU A 105 7.92 10.37 -13.29
N LEU A 106 6.81 9.63 -13.21
CA LEU A 106 6.66 8.51 -12.28
C LEU A 106 7.73 7.44 -12.53
N LEU A 107 7.97 7.10 -13.80
CA LEU A 107 8.98 6.13 -14.17
C LEU A 107 10.40 6.64 -13.93
N GLU A 108 10.74 7.82 -14.46
CA GLU A 108 12.11 8.34 -14.45
C GLU A 108 12.61 8.74 -13.07
N LYS A 109 11.73 9.37 -12.25
CA LYS A 109 12.12 9.87 -10.93
C LYS A 109 11.95 8.84 -9.82
N PHE A 110 10.94 7.99 -9.92
CA PHE A 110 10.51 7.14 -8.81
C PHE A 110 10.53 5.64 -9.14
N ASN A 111 10.80 5.28 -10.40
CA ASN A 111 10.72 3.89 -10.89
C ASN A 111 9.33 3.26 -10.67
N ILE A 112 8.27 4.09 -10.66
CA ILE A 112 6.89 3.62 -10.60
C ILE A 112 6.45 3.28 -12.02
N GLN A 113 6.04 2.03 -12.23
CA GLN A 113 5.67 1.51 -13.54
C GLN A 113 4.16 1.41 -13.67
N LEU A 114 3.63 1.86 -14.81
CA LEU A 114 2.25 1.58 -15.17
C LEU A 114 2.20 0.43 -16.17
N ALA A 115 1.20 -0.42 -16.02
CA ALA A 115 0.86 -1.50 -16.96
C ALA A 115 -0.51 -1.18 -17.58
N PRO A 116 -0.57 -0.40 -18.68
CA PRO A 116 -1.83 -0.03 -19.30
C PRO A 116 -2.44 -1.20 -20.05
N VAL A 117 -3.71 -1.47 -19.79
CA VAL A 117 -4.52 -2.45 -20.51
C VAL A 117 -5.81 -1.80 -21.02
N PRO A 118 -6.27 -2.13 -22.23
CA PRO A 118 -7.52 -1.61 -22.76
C PRO A 118 -8.73 -2.23 -22.03
N MET A 119 -9.88 -1.56 -22.06
CA MET A 119 -11.13 -2.09 -21.51
C MET A 119 -11.52 -3.44 -22.13
N THR A 120 -11.19 -3.63 -23.40
CA THR A 120 -11.46 -4.90 -24.11
C THR A 120 -10.74 -6.09 -23.47
N GLU A 121 -9.53 -5.90 -22.94
CA GLU A 121 -8.81 -6.97 -22.26
C GLU A 121 -9.52 -7.34 -20.95
N LEU A 122 -10.00 -6.35 -20.19
CA LEU A 122 -10.81 -6.63 -18.99
C LEU A 122 -12.09 -7.38 -19.34
N THR A 123 -12.81 -6.95 -20.37
CA THR A 123 -14.07 -7.62 -20.76
C THR A 123 -13.87 -9.04 -21.26
N GLU A 124 -12.78 -9.34 -21.95
CA GLU A 124 -12.40 -10.70 -22.32
C GLU A 124 -12.02 -11.53 -21.09
N GLU A 125 -11.26 -10.95 -20.16
CA GLU A 125 -10.92 -11.66 -18.91
C GLU A 125 -12.16 -11.96 -18.08
N VAL A 126 -13.13 -11.04 -18.01
CA VAL A 126 -14.43 -11.29 -17.36
C VAL A 126 -15.14 -12.49 -17.97
N LYS A 127 -15.10 -12.67 -19.30
CA LYS A 127 -15.67 -13.87 -19.95
C LYS A 127 -14.90 -15.11 -19.55
N THR A 128 -13.58 -15.04 -19.57
CA THR A 128 -12.72 -16.17 -19.23
C THR A 128 -12.91 -16.67 -17.80
N VAL A 129 -12.94 -15.79 -16.82
CA VAL A 129 -13.11 -16.18 -15.40
C VAL A 129 -14.51 -16.76 -15.12
N ARG A 130 -15.52 -16.39 -15.89
CA ARG A 130 -16.87 -16.98 -15.78
C ARG A 130 -16.95 -18.43 -16.20
N GLU A 131 -15.98 -18.94 -16.96
CA GLU A 131 -15.87 -20.35 -17.32
C GLU A 131 -15.35 -21.20 -16.16
N ASP A 132 -14.59 -20.60 -15.22
CA ASP A 132 -14.10 -21.24 -14.01
C ASP A 132 -15.20 -21.24 -12.91
N LYS A 133 -16.08 -22.25 -13.00
CA LYS A 133 -17.24 -22.34 -12.11
C LYS A 133 -16.85 -22.41 -10.62
N GLU A 134 -15.76 -23.10 -10.32
CA GLU A 134 -15.32 -23.25 -8.93
C GLU A 134 -14.93 -21.90 -8.31
N LYS A 135 -14.10 -21.09 -9.00
CA LYS A 135 -13.72 -19.78 -8.54
C LYS A 135 -14.92 -18.82 -8.47
N MET A 136 -15.83 -18.90 -9.44
CA MET A 136 -17.05 -18.11 -9.43
C MET A 136 -17.92 -18.43 -8.22
N GLU A 137 -18.19 -19.71 -7.94
CA GLU A 137 -18.96 -20.14 -6.78
C GLU A 137 -18.33 -19.70 -5.46
N GLN A 138 -17.01 -19.84 -5.33
CA GLN A 138 -16.28 -19.39 -4.14
C GLN A 138 -16.39 -17.87 -3.94
N MET A 139 -16.24 -17.08 -4.99
CA MET A 139 -16.34 -15.62 -4.90
C MET A 139 -17.79 -15.18 -4.61
N ILE A 140 -18.79 -15.79 -5.23
CA ILE A 140 -20.20 -15.51 -4.96
C ILE A 140 -20.54 -15.86 -3.50
N ALA A 141 -20.08 -16.99 -3.00
CA ALA A 141 -20.27 -17.40 -1.61
C ALA A 141 -19.63 -16.38 -0.65
N TYR A 142 -18.40 -15.94 -0.94
CA TYR A 142 -17.72 -14.89 -0.17
C TYR A 142 -18.54 -13.59 -0.14
N ILE A 143 -19.05 -13.13 -1.28
CA ILE A 143 -19.85 -11.91 -1.37
C ILE A 143 -21.13 -12.05 -0.51
N LYS A 144 -21.82 -13.19 -0.60
CA LYS A 144 -23.05 -13.44 0.16
C LYS A 144 -22.81 -13.55 1.66
N ASP A 145 -21.66 -14.03 2.08
CA ASP A 145 -21.28 -14.14 3.50
C ASP A 145 -20.87 -12.80 4.11
N THR A 146 -20.19 -11.95 3.34
CA THR A 146 -19.58 -10.72 3.85
C THR A 146 -20.38 -9.44 3.59
N MET A 147 -21.34 -9.46 2.66
CA MET A 147 -22.06 -8.26 2.21
C MET A 147 -23.58 -8.41 2.33
N VAL A 148 -24.26 -7.30 2.59
CA VAL A 148 -25.73 -7.23 2.53
C VAL A 148 -26.15 -7.06 1.08
N ILE A 149 -26.75 -8.11 0.50
CA ILE A 149 -27.15 -8.12 -0.90
C ILE A 149 -28.52 -7.42 -1.07
N LYS A 150 -28.55 -6.38 -1.93
CA LYS A 150 -29.76 -5.64 -2.33
C LYS A 150 -29.94 -5.56 -3.84
N ILE A 151 -29.14 -6.32 -4.58
CA ILE A 151 -29.09 -6.39 -6.03
C ILE A 151 -29.53 -7.78 -6.50
N LYS A 152 -29.76 -7.95 -7.79
CA LYS A 152 -30.13 -9.23 -8.38
C LYS A 152 -28.98 -10.21 -8.40
N GLU A 153 -29.29 -11.51 -8.47
CA GLU A 153 -28.30 -12.57 -8.51
C GLU A 153 -27.33 -12.43 -9.71
N GLU A 154 -27.85 -12.07 -10.87
CA GLU A 154 -27.04 -11.85 -12.08
C GLU A 154 -26.04 -10.70 -11.91
N GLU A 155 -26.40 -9.68 -11.13
CA GLU A 155 -25.51 -8.57 -10.80
C GLU A 155 -24.42 -9.00 -9.79
N VAL A 156 -24.76 -9.88 -8.82
CA VAL A 156 -23.78 -10.48 -7.90
C VAL A 156 -22.77 -11.34 -8.66
N GLU A 157 -23.23 -12.16 -9.61
CA GLU A 157 -22.35 -12.94 -10.49
C GLU A 157 -21.40 -12.02 -11.29
N MET A 158 -21.90 -10.90 -11.79
CA MET A 158 -21.07 -9.97 -12.55
C MET A 158 -20.05 -9.24 -11.65
N VAL A 159 -20.41 -8.88 -10.42
CA VAL A 159 -19.47 -8.34 -9.42
C VAL A 159 -18.36 -9.36 -9.11
N ALA A 160 -18.73 -10.63 -8.92
CA ALA A 160 -17.77 -11.70 -8.68
C ALA A 160 -16.81 -11.89 -9.87
N ALA A 161 -17.36 -11.91 -11.09
CA ALA A 161 -16.56 -12.05 -12.31
C ALA A 161 -15.63 -10.85 -12.51
N LEU A 162 -16.08 -9.62 -12.25
CA LEU A 162 -15.25 -8.42 -12.36
C LEU A 162 -14.11 -8.43 -11.33
N ALA A 163 -14.38 -8.80 -10.08
CA ALA A 163 -13.35 -8.91 -9.05
C ALA A 163 -12.28 -9.97 -9.43
N LEU A 164 -12.70 -11.14 -9.88
CA LEU A 164 -11.79 -12.20 -10.32
C LEU A 164 -10.98 -11.79 -11.56
N ALA A 165 -11.58 -11.12 -12.53
CA ALA A 165 -10.89 -10.65 -13.73
C ALA A 165 -9.84 -9.59 -13.40
N MET A 166 -10.16 -8.60 -12.56
CA MET A 166 -9.19 -7.60 -12.13
C MET A 166 -8.02 -8.24 -11.35
N LYS A 167 -8.32 -9.19 -10.46
CA LYS A 167 -7.30 -9.95 -9.73
C LYS A 167 -6.38 -10.70 -10.67
N SER A 168 -6.95 -11.43 -11.63
CA SER A 168 -6.19 -12.16 -12.65
C SER A 168 -5.25 -11.24 -13.44
N LEU A 169 -5.74 -10.07 -13.88
CA LEU A 169 -4.92 -9.10 -14.61
C LEU A 169 -3.82 -8.49 -13.73
N VAL A 170 -4.10 -8.16 -12.46
CA VAL A 170 -3.07 -7.69 -11.51
C VAL A 170 -1.96 -8.73 -11.36
N GLU A 171 -2.30 -10.00 -11.20
CA GLU A 171 -1.35 -11.11 -11.10
C GLU A 171 -0.58 -11.32 -12.41
N LYS A 172 -1.27 -11.33 -13.55
CA LYS A 172 -0.69 -11.49 -14.90
C LYS A 172 0.38 -10.46 -15.21
N TYR A 173 0.13 -9.19 -14.83
CA TYR A 173 1.06 -8.09 -15.07
C TYR A 173 2.04 -7.82 -13.92
N GLY A 174 1.97 -8.59 -12.83
CA GLY A 174 2.83 -8.45 -11.66
C GLY A 174 2.67 -7.09 -10.98
N CYS A 175 1.43 -6.57 -10.93
CA CYS A 175 1.08 -5.32 -10.30
C CYS A 175 0.73 -5.51 -8.81
N GLN A 176 0.83 -4.45 -8.02
CA GLN A 176 0.43 -4.46 -6.61
C GLN A 176 -0.93 -3.79 -6.38
N ALA A 177 -1.36 -2.95 -7.32
CA ALA A 177 -2.63 -2.23 -7.26
C ALA A 177 -3.20 -2.05 -8.68
N ALA A 178 -4.45 -1.63 -8.77
CA ALA A 178 -5.08 -1.25 -10.03
C ALA A 178 -5.79 0.09 -9.94
N ALA A 179 -5.90 0.77 -11.08
CA ALA A 179 -6.69 1.97 -11.25
C ALA A 179 -7.60 1.77 -12.48
N ILE A 180 -8.92 1.86 -12.28
CA ILE A 180 -9.90 1.47 -13.29
C ILE A 180 -10.76 2.64 -13.76
N GLN A 181 -11.00 2.72 -15.07
CA GLN A 181 -12.02 3.60 -15.63
C GLN A 181 -13.42 3.08 -15.27
N CYS A 182 -14.07 3.74 -14.31
CA CYS A 182 -15.41 3.36 -13.85
C CYS A 182 -16.52 4.07 -14.63
N TRP A 183 -16.45 5.41 -14.74
CA TRP A 183 -17.51 6.22 -15.33
C TRP A 183 -17.70 5.97 -16.82
N ASN A 184 -18.95 5.65 -17.14
CA ASN A 184 -19.59 5.35 -18.43
C ASN A 184 -19.05 4.09 -19.15
N ALA A 185 -17.79 3.71 -18.98
CA ALA A 185 -17.24 2.57 -19.70
C ALA A 185 -17.78 1.24 -19.18
N LEU A 186 -17.67 0.99 -17.87
CA LEU A 186 -18.11 -0.29 -17.30
C LEU A 186 -19.62 -0.49 -17.35
N GLN A 187 -20.39 0.55 -17.13
CA GLN A 187 -21.87 0.46 -17.27
C GLN A 187 -22.27 0.05 -18.67
N THR A 188 -21.54 0.55 -19.69
CA THR A 188 -21.82 0.22 -21.10
C THR A 188 -21.34 -1.18 -21.48
N GLU A 189 -20.13 -1.55 -21.03
CA GLU A 189 -19.46 -2.79 -21.46
C GLU A 189 -19.90 -4.02 -20.64
N ILE A 190 -20.15 -3.84 -19.35
CA ILE A 190 -20.40 -4.94 -18.40
C ILE A 190 -21.75 -4.79 -17.70
N GLY A 191 -22.34 -3.59 -17.69
CA GLY A 191 -23.66 -3.33 -17.11
C GLY A 191 -23.65 -3.08 -15.59
N ILE A 192 -22.48 -2.96 -14.94
CA ILE A 192 -22.37 -2.71 -13.49
C ILE A 192 -21.34 -1.61 -13.18
N MET A 193 -21.40 -1.09 -11.95
CA MET A 193 -20.35 -0.27 -11.35
C MET A 193 -19.30 -1.14 -10.65
N PRO A 194 -18.02 -0.73 -10.64
CA PRO A 194 -16.95 -1.55 -10.06
C PRO A 194 -16.85 -1.47 -8.55
N CYS A 195 -17.59 -0.58 -7.89
CA CYS A 195 -17.37 -0.21 -6.48
C CYS A 195 -17.32 -1.41 -5.53
N ALA A 196 -18.25 -2.37 -5.69
CA ALA A 196 -18.26 -3.59 -4.87
C ALA A 196 -17.04 -4.50 -5.18
N ALA A 197 -16.71 -4.68 -6.46
CA ALA A 197 -15.54 -5.46 -6.86
C ALA A 197 -14.22 -4.81 -6.38
N ASN A 198 -14.11 -3.48 -6.45
CA ASN A 198 -12.96 -2.75 -5.90
C ASN A 198 -12.86 -2.95 -4.38
N ALA A 199 -13.97 -2.86 -3.64
CA ALA A 199 -13.99 -3.08 -2.19
C ALA A 199 -13.54 -4.49 -1.81
N ILE A 200 -13.98 -5.50 -2.54
CA ILE A 200 -13.57 -6.90 -2.36
C ILE A 200 -12.05 -7.04 -2.53
N LEU A 201 -11.49 -6.46 -3.57
CA LEU A 201 -10.06 -6.56 -3.83
C LEU A 201 -9.24 -5.76 -2.80
N ASN A 202 -9.70 -4.59 -2.39
CA ASN A 202 -9.09 -3.83 -1.30
C ASN A 202 -9.02 -4.66 0.00
N GLU A 203 -10.10 -5.33 0.37
CA GLU A 203 -10.13 -6.23 1.54
C GLU A 203 -9.15 -7.39 1.38
N GLN A 204 -8.96 -7.90 0.17
CA GLN A 204 -7.99 -8.96 -0.14
C GLN A 204 -6.54 -8.44 -0.27
N GLY A 205 -6.27 -7.14 -0.05
CA GLY A 205 -4.94 -6.56 -0.12
C GLY A 205 -4.46 -6.22 -1.52
N ILE A 206 -5.38 -6.03 -2.44
CA ILE A 206 -5.12 -5.51 -3.78
C ILE A 206 -5.86 -4.18 -3.91
N PRO A 207 -5.22 -3.03 -3.61
CA PRO A 207 -5.87 -1.74 -3.75
C PRO A 207 -6.36 -1.49 -5.19
N VAL A 208 -7.65 -1.23 -5.33
CA VAL A 208 -8.26 -0.83 -6.61
C VAL A 208 -8.97 0.49 -6.43
N VAL A 209 -8.61 1.47 -7.24
CA VAL A 209 -9.15 2.82 -7.20
C VAL A 209 -9.94 3.16 -8.45
N CYS A 210 -10.93 4.05 -8.31
CA CYS A 210 -11.76 4.53 -9.41
C CYS A 210 -11.06 5.63 -10.23
N GLU A 211 -11.71 6.07 -11.31
CA GLU A 211 -11.35 7.19 -12.20
C GLU A 211 -9.94 7.08 -12.82
N THR A 212 -9.36 5.89 -12.80
CA THR A 212 -7.97 5.68 -13.25
C THR A 212 -6.99 6.59 -12.48
N ASP A 213 -7.26 6.80 -11.17
CA ASP A 213 -6.44 7.65 -10.30
C ASP A 213 -5.15 6.92 -9.86
N ILE A 214 -4.12 7.07 -10.68
CA ILE A 214 -2.81 6.47 -10.41
C ILE A 214 -2.20 6.96 -9.09
N HIS A 215 -2.36 8.25 -8.76
CA HIS A 215 -1.85 8.79 -7.51
C HIS A 215 -2.62 8.24 -6.30
N GLY A 216 -3.93 8.03 -6.44
CA GLY A 216 -4.75 7.33 -5.46
C GLY A 216 -4.29 5.91 -5.22
N ALA A 217 -3.96 5.15 -6.28
CA ALA A 217 -3.42 3.80 -6.17
C ALA A 217 -2.05 3.76 -5.45
N VAL A 218 -1.15 4.69 -5.78
CA VAL A 218 0.13 4.85 -5.06
C VAL A 218 -0.12 5.15 -3.59
N THR A 219 -1.02 6.10 -3.30
CA THR A 219 -1.36 6.50 -1.92
C THR A 219 -1.93 5.34 -1.12
N ALA A 220 -2.82 4.53 -1.71
CA ALA A 220 -3.39 3.35 -1.06
C ALA A 220 -2.31 2.33 -0.67
N LEU A 221 -1.39 2.00 -1.59
CA LEU A 221 -0.26 1.12 -1.30
C LEU A 221 0.64 1.64 -0.17
N LEU A 222 0.94 2.96 -0.16
CA LEU A 222 1.78 3.55 0.88
C LEU A 222 1.07 3.60 2.24
N ALA A 223 -0.24 3.85 2.25
CA ALA A 223 -1.05 3.84 3.47
C ALA A 223 -1.11 2.44 4.09
N GLU A 224 -1.32 1.39 3.29
CA GLU A 224 -1.28 0.00 3.75
C GLU A 224 0.11 -0.37 4.27
N ALA A 225 1.17 -0.01 3.54
CA ALA A 225 2.54 -0.25 3.97
C ALA A 225 2.88 0.47 5.29
N ALA A 226 2.35 1.68 5.52
CA ALA A 226 2.50 2.41 6.77
C ALA A 226 1.75 1.73 7.93
N GLY A 227 0.61 1.11 7.64
CA GLY A 227 -0.14 0.28 8.57
C GLY A 227 0.47 -1.11 8.79
N MET A 228 1.64 -1.41 8.25
CA MET A 228 2.32 -2.72 8.29
C MET A 228 1.46 -3.85 7.73
N ASP A 229 0.64 -3.53 6.75
CA ASP A 229 -0.32 -4.44 6.08
C ASP A 229 -1.38 -5.06 7.02
N GLU A 230 -1.48 -4.55 8.26
CA GLU A 230 -2.52 -4.94 9.24
C GLU A 230 -3.88 -4.27 8.97
N LYS A 231 -3.89 -3.17 8.22
CA LYS A 231 -5.07 -2.37 7.87
C LYS A 231 -5.21 -2.27 6.38
N ARG A 232 -6.44 -2.42 5.88
CA ARG A 232 -6.75 -2.24 4.46
C ARG A 232 -7.18 -0.81 4.18
N GLY A 233 -6.82 -0.33 2.99
CA GLY A 233 -7.23 0.98 2.51
C GLY A 233 -8.70 1.01 2.14
N PHE A 234 -9.31 2.18 2.19
CA PHE A 234 -10.65 2.44 1.71
C PHE A 234 -10.62 3.66 0.78
N PHE A 235 -11.05 3.46 -0.46
CA PHE A 235 -11.14 4.53 -1.46
C PHE A 235 -12.59 4.97 -1.61
N ALA A 236 -12.87 6.27 -1.37
CA ALA A 236 -14.21 6.82 -1.47
C ALA A 236 -14.21 8.29 -1.83
N ASP A 237 -15.25 8.72 -2.53
CA ASP A 237 -15.54 10.11 -2.78
C ASP A 237 -16.19 10.80 -1.58
N TRP A 238 -15.86 12.06 -1.37
CA TRP A 238 -16.52 12.91 -0.41
C TRP A 238 -17.74 13.56 -1.08
N THR A 239 -18.88 12.88 -1.04
CA THR A 239 -20.07 13.28 -1.81
C THR A 239 -21.05 14.15 -1.04
N ILE A 240 -21.03 14.10 0.30
CA ILE A 240 -21.93 14.87 1.17
C ILE A 240 -21.13 15.67 2.18
N ARG A 241 -21.36 16.97 2.19
CA ARG A 241 -20.81 17.86 3.19
C ARG A 241 -21.90 18.84 3.65
N HIS A 242 -22.54 18.53 4.76
CA HIS A 242 -23.55 19.37 5.37
C HIS A 242 -23.25 19.53 6.85
N PRO A 243 -23.41 20.76 7.45
CA PRO A 243 -23.07 21.00 8.85
C PRO A 243 -23.95 20.22 9.84
N ASP A 244 -25.13 19.78 9.42
CA ASP A 244 -26.12 19.11 10.26
C ASP A 244 -26.23 17.60 10.02
N ILE A 245 -25.27 16.99 9.27
CA ILE A 245 -25.23 15.56 8.98
C ILE A 245 -23.89 14.98 9.43
#